data_519914409130a0dcf542c4ddb3cad599
#
_entry.id   519914409130a0dcf542c4ddb3cad599
#
_cell.length_a   1.000
_cell.length_b   1.000
_cell.length_c   1.000
_cell.angle_alpha   90.00
_cell.angle_beta   90.00
_cell.angle_gamma   90.00
#
_symmetry.space_group_name_H-M   'P 1'
#
loop_
_entity.id
_entity.type
_entity.pdbx_description
1 polymer ?
#
loop_
_entity_poly.entity_id
_entity_poly.type
_entity_poly.pdbx_seq_one_letter_code
_entity_poly.pdbx_strand_id
1 'polypeptide(L)'
;MMRMTCFVAVMLAITAQAQAGKEDLKRSVQSMAEESWSMARSIWEFAEPGYLETRSSALIADRLEKAGFKLARGVAGIPTAFTATYGSGKPVIAILGEYDALPELSQEAVPVRQPRTQGNGYGQACGHHLFGVGSMVAAIAVADEIRAGRLSGTVRYYGCPAEEGGAAKAFMVRAGLFSDVDCALHWHPGSRNSVGDPSCLARIAVRFRFHGTAAHAAGSPERGRSALDALLLAIHGVELMREHTPTGTRLHHTILSGGGAANVVPEFAEGFFYVRHPQSDVVRELYPRLLKCAQAGALATETRLEVVPLGGTLELLPNSVLPGVIRANFKSLNKLRYDDAETRFAVRLRESISGKIPPMEDITTVYDNNGGTTMGSTDVGDVSWVVPTAGFSAACWAPGTPGHSWQAVACGGTTIGRKGMLLAADILAASAWDLIKNPTLLEQAKVDFKRRLGESGYRPLMEKDQKPPLEYRLPARRNSSGE
;
A
#
# COMPACT_ATOMS: atom_id res chain seq x y z
N MET A 1 -1.73 53.58 -15.07
CA MET A 1 -0.41 52.99 -14.83
C MET A 1 -0.18 52.53 -13.38
N MET A 2 -0.49 53.34 -12.36
CA MET A 2 -0.21 53.03 -10.93
C MET A 2 -0.92 51.75 -10.38
N ARG A 3 -2.13 51.38 -10.84
CA ARG A 3 -2.84 50.16 -10.41
C ARG A 3 -2.25 48.86 -10.97
N MET A 4 -1.64 48.90 -12.15
CA MET A 4 -1.03 47.73 -12.79
C MET A 4 0.32 47.39 -12.19
N THR A 5 1.12 48.41 -11.78
CA THR A 5 2.40 48.22 -11.07
C THR A 5 2.24 47.62 -9.68
N CYS A 6 1.18 48.04 -8.95
CA CYS A 6 0.88 47.47 -7.62
C CYS A 6 0.47 46.01 -7.69
N PHE A 7 -0.29 45.61 -8.71
CA PHE A 7 -0.72 44.22 -8.91
C PHE A 7 0.45 43.28 -9.26
N VAL A 8 1.37 43.72 -10.10
CA VAL A 8 2.60 42.99 -10.46
C VAL A 8 3.54 42.85 -9.26
N ALA A 9 3.70 43.89 -8.45
CA ALA A 9 4.53 43.84 -7.24
C ALA A 9 3.96 42.88 -6.17
N VAL A 10 2.64 42.84 -5.99
CA VAL A 10 1.96 41.93 -5.07
C VAL A 10 2.09 40.48 -5.57
N MET A 11 1.90 40.22 -6.87
CA MET A 11 2.10 38.89 -7.45
C MET A 11 3.55 38.41 -7.32
N LEU A 12 4.54 39.26 -7.54
CA LEU A 12 5.96 38.93 -7.37
C LEU A 12 6.30 38.65 -5.89
N ALA A 13 5.74 39.41 -4.97
CA ALA A 13 5.92 39.16 -3.53
C ALA A 13 5.30 37.82 -3.08
N ILE A 14 4.11 37.47 -3.56
CA ILE A 14 3.44 36.20 -3.26
C ILE A 14 4.24 35.04 -3.83
N THR A 15 4.75 35.13 -5.05
CA THR A 15 5.58 34.08 -5.66
C THR A 15 6.92 33.90 -4.94
N ALA A 16 7.57 34.97 -4.55
CA ALA A 16 8.83 34.94 -3.79
C ALA A 16 8.62 34.33 -2.39
N GLN A 17 7.52 34.67 -1.72
CA GLN A 17 7.19 34.10 -0.40
C GLN A 17 6.81 32.61 -0.45
N ALA A 18 6.12 32.17 -1.52
CA ALA A 18 5.82 30.77 -1.76
C ALA A 18 7.10 29.96 -2.05
N GLN A 19 8.03 30.53 -2.80
CA GLN A 19 9.31 29.89 -3.10
C GLN A 19 10.21 29.79 -1.86
N ALA A 20 10.25 30.81 -1.01
CA ALA A 20 10.98 30.79 0.25
C ALA A 20 10.44 29.70 1.19
N GLY A 21 9.11 29.53 1.30
CA GLY A 21 8.51 28.47 2.12
C GLY A 21 8.84 27.07 1.63
N LYS A 22 8.90 26.83 0.32
CA LYS A 22 9.30 25.53 -0.23
C LYS A 22 10.78 25.21 -0.01
N GLU A 23 11.65 26.22 0.02
CA GLU A 23 13.05 26.02 0.41
C GLU A 23 13.21 25.71 1.91
N ASP A 24 12.33 26.24 2.77
CA ASP A 24 12.30 25.89 4.18
C ASP A 24 11.86 24.43 4.40
N LEU A 25 10.80 23.98 3.70
CA LEU A 25 10.39 22.57 3.68
C LEU A 25 11.55 21.65 3.28
N LYS A 26 12.24 21.97 2.20
CA LYS A 26 13.39 21.21 1.72
C LYS A 26 14.51 21.17 2.76
N ARG A 27 14.81 22.28 3.43
CA ARG A 27 15.79 22.29 4.53
C ARG A 27 15.36 21.38 5.69
N SER A 28 14.08 21.41 6.06
CA SER A 28 13.55 20.51 7.08
C SER A 28 13.71 19.04 6.67
N VAL A 29 13.33 18.65 5.45
CA VAL A 29 13.53 17.29 4.92
C VAL A 29 15.01 16.88 4.95
N GLN A 30 15.91 17.74 4.48
CA GLN A 30 17.34 17.45 4.45
C GLN A 30 17.95 17.34 5.85
N SER A 31 17.48 18.11 6.82
CA SER A 31 17.95 18.01 8.22
C SER A 31 17.66 16.66 8.86
N MET A 32 16.63 15.96 8.39
CA MET A 32 16.23 14.63 8.86
C MET A 32 16.82 13.49 8.03
N ALA A 33 17.62 13.76 6.98
CA ALA A 33 18.01 12.78 5.98
C ALA A 33 18.77 11.57 6.57
N GLU A 34 19.69 11.75 7.51
CA GLU A 34 20.46 10.66 8.13
C GLU A 34 19.60 9.86 9.12
N GLU A 35 18.85 10.55 9.99
CA GLU A 35 17.95 9.92 10.95
C GLU A 35 16.88 9.09 10.23
N SER A 36 16.20 9.66 9.24
CA SER A 36 15.16 8.98 8.49
C SER A 36 15.69 7.78 7.71
N TRP A 37 16.89 7.88 7.15
CA TRP A 37 17.52 6.73 6.49
C TRP A 37 17.83 5.61 7.47
N SER A 38 18.35 5.93 8.66
CA SER A 38 18.58 4.94 9.72
C SER A 38 17.28 4.23 10.12
N MET A 39 16.18 4.99 10.26
CA MET A 39 14.87 4.44 10.57
C MET A 39 14.35 3.52 9.45
N ALA A 40 14.44 3.96 8.19
CA ALA A 40 14.03 3.16 7.04
C ALA A 40 14.86 1.86 6.95
N ARG A 41 16.16 1.93 7.21
CA ARG A 41 17.03 0.74 7.29
C ARG A 41 16.62 -0.21 8.41
N SER A 42 16.28 0.31 9.59
CA SER A 42 15.78 -0.52 10.70
C SER A 42 14.48 -1.25 10.32
N ILE A 43 13.51 -0.58 9.68
CA ILE A 43 12.26 -1.21 9.22
C ILE A 43 12.56 -2.23 8.10
N TRP A 44 13.50 -1.95 7.20
CA TRP A 44 13.97 -2.88 6.19
C TRP A 44 14.55 -4.16 6.81
N GLU A 45 15.30 -4.01 7.92
CA GLU A 45 15.87 -5.13 8.67
C GLU A 45 14.84 -5.91 9.48
N PHE A 46 13.86 -5.22 10.07
CA PHE A 46 12.75 -5.85 10.79
C PHE A 46 11.91 -6.72 9.86
N ALA A 47 11.63 -6.24 8.67
CA ALA A 47 10.82 -6.91 7.67
C ALA A 47 9.58 -7.59 8.27
N GLU A 48 8.82 -6.85 9.08
CA GLU A 48 7.67 -7.38 9.82
C GLU A 48 6.48 -7.57 8.89
N PRO A 49 5.77 -8.71 8.97
CA PRO A 49 4.60 -8.97 8.15
C PRO A 49 3.37 -8.19 8.63
N GLY A 50 2.41 -8.04 7.74
CA GLY A 50 1.18 -7.29 7.99
C GLY A 50 0.45 -7.68 9.27
N TYR A 51 0.00 -6.68 10.03
CA TYR A 51 -0.57 -6.70 11.39
C TYR A 51 0.40 -7.11 12.52
N LEU A 52 1.64 -7.45 12.19
CA LEU A 52 2.67 -7.82 13.16
C LEU A 52 3.83 -6.80 13.17
N GLU A 53 3.65 -5.63 12.55
CA GLU A 53 4.66 -4.55 12.40
C GLU A 53 4.85 -3.74 13.69
N THR A 54 5.06 -4.42 14.80
CA THR A 54 5.08 -3.80 16.13
C THR A 54 6.24 -2.83 16.32
N ARG A 55 7.44 -3.20 15.85
CA ARG A 55 8.64 -2.35 15.93
C ARG A 55 8.59 -1.24 14.89
N SER A 56 8.17 -1.55 13.67
CA SER A 56 8.09 -0.59 12.56
C SER A 56 7.10 0.52 12.85
N SER A 57 5.89 0.17 13.31
CA SER A 57 4.86 1.13 13.67
C SER A 57 5.27 1.99 14.87
N ALA A 58 5.86 1.37 15.91
CA ALA A 58 6.34 2.08 17.09
C ALA A 58 7.44 3.09 16.73
N LEU A 59 8.42 2.68 15.91
CA LEU A 59 9.54 3.53 15.49
C LEU A 59 9.06 4.82 14.81
N ILE A 60 8.11 4.72 13.89
CA ILE A 60 7.53 5.88 13.18
C ILE A 60 6.67 6.73 14.13
N ALA A 61 5.81 6.07 14.91
CA ALA A 61 4.90 6.76 15.85
C ALA A 61 5.68 7.54 16.91
N ASP A 62 6.68 6.94 17.55
CA ASP A 62 7.51 7.59 18.57
C ASP A 62 8.27 8.80 18.01
N ARG A 63 8.73 8.70 16.74
CA ARG A 63 9.40 9.83 16.08
C ARG A 63 8.45 11.01 15.80
N LEU A 64 7.21 10.72 15.39
CA LEU A 64 6.17 11.75 15.22
C LEU A 64 5.78 12.39 16.57
N GLU A 65 5.66 11.59 17.63
CA GLU A 65 5.38 12.09 18.97
C GLU A 65 6.48 13.03 19.48
N LYS A 66 7.76 12.67 19.26
CA LYS A 66 8.91 13.54 19.55
C LYS A 66 8.91 14.83 18.73
N ALA A 67 8.32 14.83 17.53
CA ALA A 67 8.12 16.02 16.72
C ALA A 67 6.92 16.88 17.16
N GLY A 68 6.18 16.44 18.18
CA GLY A 68 5.06 17.18 18.79
C GLY A 68 3.70 16.83 18.19
N PHE A 69 3.57 15.74 17.46
CA PHE A 69 2.27 15.23 17.00
C PHE A 69 1.50 14.59 18.16
N LYS A 70 0.18 14.79 18.16
CA LYS A 70 -0.74 14.06 19.04
C LYS A 70 -1.10 12.73 18.42
N LEU A 71 -0.77 11.63 19.10
CA LEU A 71 -0.99 10.26 18.62
C LEU A 71 -2.31 9.66 19.11
N ALA A 72 -2.90 8.80 18.26
CA ALA A 72 -3.89 7.81 18.62
C ALA A 72 -3.40 6.45 18.10
N ARG A 73 -3.00 5.55 19.00
CA ARG A 73 -2.47 4.20 18.67
C ARG A 73 -3.58 3.16 18.72
N GLY A 74 -3.43 2.05 18.02
CA GLY A 74 -4.38 0.93 18.01
C GLY A 74 -5.73 1.28 17.39
N VAL A 75 -5.76 2.22 16.47
CA VAL A 75 -7.00 2.69 15.82
C VAL A 75 -7.65 1.57 15.01
N ALA A 76 -8.95 1.64 14.81
CA ALA A 76 -9.76 0.64 14.08
C ALA A 76 -9.64 -0.79 14.63
N GLY A 77 -9.21 -0.98 15.89
CA GLY A 77 -8.97 -2.29 16.48
C GLY A 77 -7.72 -3.00 15.95
N ILE A 78 -6.79 -2.26 15.34
CA ILE A 78 -5.55 -2.78 14.76
C ILE A 78 -4.37 -2.27 15.61
N PRO A 79 -3.67 -3.12 16.38
CA PRO A 79 -2.61 -2.70 17.31
C PRO A 79 -1.48 -1.90 16.65
N THR A 80 -1.14 -2.20 15.40
CA THR A 80 -0.06 -1.57 14.65
C THR A 80 -0.51 -0.37 13.80
N ALA A 81 -1.83 -0.05 13.76
CA ALA A 81 -2.36 1.14 13.11
C ALA A 81 -2.39 2.33 14.08
N PHE A 82 -2.10 3.52 13.56
CA PHE A 82 -2.15 4.74 14.36
C PHE A 82 -2.43 5.98 13.49
N THR A 83 -2.85 7.07 14.13
CA THR A 83 -2.86 8.41 13.54
C THR A 83 -2.02 9.35 14.38
N ALA A 84 -1.35 10.29 13.72
CA ALA A 84 -0.57 11.34 14.36
C ALA A 84 -0.97 12.69 13.77
N THR A 85 -1.43 13.61 14.61
CA THR A 85 -2.02 14.89 14.19
C THR A 85 -1.20 16.07 14.72
N TYR A 86 -0.89 17.03 13.86
CA TYR A 86 -0.25 18.30 14.22
C TYR A 86 -1.01 19.49 13.62
N GLY A 87 -1.10 20.57 14.41
CA GLY A 87 -1.88 21.76 14.04
C GLY A 87 -3.35 21.66 14.46
N SER A 88 -4.16 22.58 14.01
CA SER A 88 -5.59 22.63 14.28
C SER A 88 -6.35 23.37 13.20
N GLY A 89 -7.66 23.11 13.10
CA GLY A 89 -8.54 23.72 12.11
C GLY A 89 -8.35 23.15 10.70
N LYS A 90 -8.97 23.81 9.74
CA LYS A 90 -8.99 23.44 8.31
C LYS A 90 -7.91 24.20 7.53
N PRO A 91 -7.42 23.62 6.42
CA PRO A 91 -7.73 22.26 5.94
C PRO A 91 -7.02 21.15 6.75
N VAL A 92 -7.58 19.94 6.73
CA VAL A 92 -6.94 18.74 7.25
C VAL A 92 -6.37 17.93 6.09
N ILE A 93 -5.05 17.89 5.99
CA ILE A 93 -4.34 17.11 4.95
C ILE A 93 -3.85 15.79 5.57
N ALA A 94 -4.33 14.68 5.03
CA ALA A 94 -3.84 13.35 5.38
C ALA A 94 -2.61 12.99 4.56
N ILE A 95 -1.60 12.40 5.21
CA ILE A 95 -0.43 11.78 4.58
C ILE A 95 -0.41 10.32 5.01
N LEU A 96 -0.53 9.40 4.04
CA LEU A 96 -0.55 7.97 4.29
C LEU A 96 0.87 7.41 4.33
N GLY A 97 1.11 6.40 5.15
CA GLY A 97 2.38 5.66 5.21
C GLY A 97 2.16 4.20 5.54
N GLU A 98 2.91 3.32 4.88
CA GLU A 98 2.88 1.85 5.01
C GLU A 98 4.23 1.34 5.49
N TYR A 99 4.30 0.10 6.04
CA TYR A 99 5.55 -0.43 6.61
C TYR A 99 5.59 -1.97 6.66
N ASP A 100 4.61 -2.69 6.13
CA ASP A 100 4.58 -4.15 6.11
C ASP A 100 5.49 -4.76 5.03
N ALA A 101 5.92 -6.01 5.27
CA ALA A 101 6.83 -6.78 4.43
C ALA A 101 6.16 -8.02 3.83
N LEU A 102 6.75 -8.52 2.75
CA LEU A 102 6.28 -9.70 2.00
C LEU A 102 7.05 -10.97 2.37
N PRO A 103 6.36 -12.13 2.44
CA PRO A 103 7.01 -13.42 2.75
C PRO A 103 7.92 -13.91 1.62
N GLU A 104 8.89 -14.78 1.96
CA GLU A 104 9.79 -15.49 1.04
C GLU A 104 10.70 -14.59 0.18
N LEU A 105 10.81 -13.31 0.55
CA LEU A 105 11.59 -12.31 -0.17
C LEU A 105 12.77 -11.75 0.64
N SER A 106 13.25 -12.50 1.65
CA SER A 106 14.45 -12.14 2.39
C SER A 106 15.64 -11.98 1.44
N GLN A 107 16.38 -10.85 1.56
CA GLN A 107 17.46 -10.49 0.66
C GLN A 107 18.42 -9.51 1.32
N GLU A 108 19.72 -9.66 1.07
CA GLU A 108 20.74 -8.68 1.43
C GLU A 108 20.74 -7.47 0.47
N ALA A 109 21.25 -6.32 0.92
CA ALA A 109 21.38 -5.11 0.11
C ALA A 109 22.57 -5.20 -0.86
N VAL A 110 22.60 -6.26 -1.69
CA VAL A 110 23.64 -6.54 -2.68
C VAL A 110 23.04 -6.80 -4.05
N PRO A 111 23.76 -6.53 -5.17
CA PRO A 111 23.19 -6.58 -6.52
C PRO A 111 23.10 -8.00 -7.11
N VAL A 112 23.03 -9.01 -6.26
CA VAL A 112 22.89 -10.43 -6.62
C VAL A 112 21.90 -11.10 -5.68
N ARG A 113 21.25 -12.19 -6.12
CA ARG A 113 20.36 -12.96 -5.25
C ARG A 113 21.16 -13.55 -4.08
N GLN A 114 20.90 -13.04 -2.89
CA GLN A 114 21.54 -13.47 -1.65
C GLN A 114 20.54 -13.32 -0.48
N PRO A 115 19.78 -14.36 -0.17
CA PRO A 115 18.88 -14.34 0.97
C PRO A 115 19.65 -14.07 2.27
N ARG A 116 19.04 -13.33 3.19
CA ARG A 116 19.65 -13.09 4.51
C ARG A 116 19.69 -14.40 5.30
N THR A 117 20.81 -14.66 5.93
CA THR A 117 21.01 -15.85 6.77
C THR A 117 20.31 -15.71 8.13
N GLN A 118 20.04 -14.48 8.55
CA GLN A 118 19.33 -14.16 9.79
C GLN A 118 18.08 -13.35 9.45
N GLY A 119 16.97 -13.60 10.14
CA GLY A 119 15.71 -12.89 9.93
C GLY A 119 14.50 -13.84 9.93
N ASN A 120 13.36 -13.29 9.59
CA ASN A 120 12.07 -13.99 9.60
C ASN A 120 11.65 -14.54 8.22
N GLY A 121 12.52 -14.46 7.21
CA GLY A 121 12.21 -14.88 5.83
C GLY A 121 11.46 -13.84 4.99
N TYR A 122 11.03 -12.73 5.57
CA TYR A 122 10.33 -11.64 4.89
C TYR A 122 11.30 -10.62 4.31
N GLY A 123 10.82 -9.80 3.36
CA GLY A 123 11.59 -8.72 2.75
C GLY A 123 10.70 -7.55 2.34
N GLN A 124 11.26 -6.34 2.35
CA GLN A 124 10.60 -5.09 1.97
C GLN A 124 10.53 -4.93 0.44
N ALA A 125 9.90 -5.91 -0.22
CA ALA A 125 9.86 -6.02 -1.68
C ALA A 125 8.88 -5.08 -2.37
N CYS A 126 8.01 -4.42 -1.60
CA CYS A 126 7.15 -3.32 -2.05
C CYS A 126 7.71 -1.94 -1.65
N GLY A 127 8.77 -1.92 -0.82
CA GLY A 127 9.44 -0.69 -0.39
C GLY A 127 8.69 0.09 0.69
N HIS A 128 7.76 -0.52 1.41
CA HIS A 128 6.93 0.15 2.42
C HIS A 128 7.74 0.78 3.55
N HIS A 129 8.94 0.28 3.87
CA HIS A 129 9.87 0.94 4.80
C HIS A 129 10.26 2.36 4.35
N LEU A 130 10.42 2.57 3.03
CA LEU A 130 10.66 3.90 2.46
C LEU A 130 9.38 4.73 2.45
N PHE A 131 8.25 4.10 2.11
CA PHE A 131 6.95 4.75 2.06
C PHE A 131 6.57 5.34 3.43
N GLY A 132 6.58 4.54 4.47
CA GLY A 132 6.23 4.98 5.82
C GLY A 132 7.13 6.10 6.34
N VAL A 133 8.45 5.94 6.18
CA VAL A 133 9.42 6.92 6.67
C VAL A 133 9.43 8.20 5.82
N GLY A 134 9.37 8.11 4.50
CA GLY A 134 9.29 9.28 3.62
C GLY A 134 8.04 10.14 3.88
N SER A 135 6.90 9.48 4.10
CA SER A 135 5.65 10.14 4.50
C SER A 135 5.75 10.80 5.88
N MET A 136 6.42 10.16 6.85
CA MET A 136 6.69 10.74 8.17
C MET A 136 7.53 12.01 8.06
N VAL A 137 8.61 11.97 7.27
CA VAL A 137 9.47 13.14 7.03
C VAL A 137 8.68 14.29 6.42
N ALA A 138 7.84 14.01 5.43
CA ALA A 138 6.98 15.03 4.82
C ALA A 138 6.01 15.64 5.84
N ALA A 139 5.37 14.81 6.67
CA ALA A 139 4.45 15.28 7.70
C ALA A 139 5.14 16.18 8.72
N ILE A 140 6.36 15.83 9.16
CA ILE A 140 7.15 16.65 10.09
C ILE A 140 7.54 17.97 9.45
N ALA A 141 8.00 17.99 8.18
CA ALA A 141 8.34 19.21 7.47
C ALA A 141 7.15 20.17 7.36
N VAL A 142 5.94 19.67 7.07
CA VAL A 142 4.72 20.48 7.06
C VAL A 142 4.37 20.98 8.46
N ALA A 143 4.55 20.14 9.50
CA ALA A 143 4.32 20.56 10.89
C ALA A 143 5.28 21.67 11.34
N ASP A 144 6.53 21.66 10.87
CA ASP A 144 7.50 22.74 11.14
C ASP A 144 7.04 24.07 10.57
N GLU A 145 6.41 24.06 9.40
CA GLU A 145 5.85 25.25 8.76
C GLU A 145 4.60 25.77 9.51
N ILE A 146 3.77 24.86 10.03
CA ILE A 146 2.64 25.21 10.89
C ILE A 146 3.16 25.80 12.23
N ARG A 147 4.19 25.19 12.82
CA ARG A 147 4.82 25.66 14.06
C ARG A 147 5.42 27.06 13.89
N ALA A 148 6.00 27.34 12.74
CA ALA A 148 6.57 28.64 12.41
C ALA A 148 5.53 29.71 12.03
N GLY A 149 4.23 29.37 12.04
CA GLY A 149 3.14 30.29 11.67
C GLY A 149 3.07 30.61 10.16
N ARG A 150 3.81 29.90 9.33
CA ARG A 150 3.80 30.09 7.86
C ARG A 150 2.68 29.32 7.18
N LEU A 151 2.18 28.25 7.79
CA LEU A 151 0.97 27.51 7.39
C LEU A 151 -0.08 27.55 8.49
N SER A 152 -1.36 27.45 8.11
CA SER A 152 -2.49 27.33 9.03
C SER A 152 -3.38 26.17 8.58
N GLY A 153 -3.65 25.25 9.48
CA GLY A 153 -4.42 24.02 9.22
C GLY A 153 -3.86 22.84 10.01
N THR A 154 -4.19 21.64 9.55
CA THR A 154 -3.84 20.38 10.21
C THR A 154 -3.14 19.45 9.22
N VAL A 155 -2.01 18.88 9.60
CA VAL A 155 -1.41 17.72 8.95
C VAL A 155 -1.64 16.49 9.83
N ARG A 156 -2.11 15.39 9.22
CA ARG A 156 -2.33 14.12 9.92
C ARG A 156 -1.65 12.99 9.17
N TYR A 157 -0.67 12.35 9.82
CA TYR A 157 -0.07 11.12 9.34
C TYR A 157 -0.94 9.92 9.72
N TYR A 158 -1.11 9.00 8.79
CA TYR A 158 -1.81 7.73 9.00
C TYR A 158 -0.80 6.59 8.87
N GLY A 159 -0.52 5.91 9.97
CA GLY A 159 0.24 4.67 9.98
C GLY A 159 -0.67 3.51 9.60
N CYS A 160 -0.47 3.00 8.38
CA CYS A 160 -1.33 2.03 7.72
C CYS A 160 -0.62 0.69 7.58
N PRO A 161 -0.84 -0.28 8.50
CA PRO A 161 -0.27 -1.62 8.41
C PRO A 161 -0.95 -2.49 7.35
N ALA A 162 -0.35 -3.64 7.06
CA ALA A 162 -0.96 -4.77 6.37
C ALA A 162 -1.62 -4.43 5.01
N GLU A 163 -1.01 -3.56 4.21
CA GLU A 163 -1.47 -3.29 2.85
C GLU A 163 -1.45 -4.57 2.01
N GLU A 164 -0.42 -5.40 2.18
CA GLU A 164 -0.14 -6.65 1.47
C GLU A 164 -1.09 -7.80 1.86
N GLY A 165 -2.39 -7.53 1.84
CA GLY A 165 -3.43 -8.53 2.00
C GLY A 165 -4.39 -8.33 3.17
N GLY A 166 -4.01 -7.55 4.19
CA GLY A 166 -4.84 -7.30 5.37
C GLY A 166 -5.86 -6.17 5.20
N ALA A 167 -5.62 -5.24 4.25
CA ALA A 167 -6.53 -4.13 3.91
C ALA A 167 -6.84 -3.20 5.11
N ALA A 168 -5.83 -2.82 5.89
CA ALA A 168 -6.03 -2.02 7.10
C ALA A 168 -6.74 -0.69 6.85
N LYS A 169 -6.45 0.00 5.72
CA LYS A 169 -7.06 1.30 5.39
C LYS A 169 -8.57 1.19 5.22
N ALA A 170 -9.08 0.07 4.67
CA ALA A 170 -10.51 -0.16 4.57
C ALA A 170 -11.19 -0.24 5.97
N PHE A 171 -10.53 -0.87 6.95
CA PHE A 171 -11.00 -0.87 8.35
C PHE A 171 -10.89 0.52 9.00
N MET A 172 -9.83 1.27 8.70
CA MET A 172 -9.64 2.64 9.18
C MET A 172 -10.71 3.59 8.61
N VAL A 173 -11.07 3.45 7.34
CA VAL A 173 -12.19 4.18 6.71
C VAL A 173 -13.51 3.84 7.39
N ARG A 174 -13.79 2.56 7.58
CA ARG A 174 -15.01 2.11 8.27
C ARG A 174 -15.10 2.63 9.71
N ALA A 175 -13.97 2.79 10.39
CA ALA A 175 -13.91 3.38 11.73
C ALA A 175 -14.06 4.92 11.73
N GLY A 176 -14.29 5.55 10.57
CA GLY A 176 -14.53 6.99 10.46
C GLY A 176 -13.30 7.88 10.57
N LEU A 177 -12.08 7.31 10.50
CA LEU A 177 -10.84 8.06 10.73
C LEU A 177 -10.54 9.13 9.67
N PHE A 178 -11.26 9.11 8.55
CA PHE A 178 -11.12 10.07 7.44
C PHE A 178 -12.27 11.07 7.34
N SER A 179 -13.25 11.05 8.25
CA SER A 179 -14.50 11.83 8.14
C SER A 179 -14.29 13.35 8.16
N ASP A 180 -13.22 13.83 8.77
CA ASP A 180 -12.88 15.26 8.86
C ASP A 180 -11.73 15.67 7.93
N VAL A 181 -11.23 14.77 7.09
CA VAL A 181 -10.12 15.00 6.16
C VAL A 181 -10.60 15.73 4.90
N ASP A 182 -9.83 16.72 4.44
CA ASP A 182 -10.14 17.48 3.23
C ASP A 182 -9.47 16.89 1.97
N CYS A 183 -8.29 16.26 2.14
CA CYS A 183 -7.53 15.63 1.07
C CYS A 183 -6.56 14.61 1.65
N ALA A 184 -6.35 13.49 0.94
CA ALA A 184 -5.34 12.49 1.27
C ALA A 184 -4.26 12.43 0.18
N LEU A 185 -3.00 12.46 0.61
CA LEU A 185 -1.82 12.33 -0.23
C LEU A 185 -1.07 11.05 0.14
N HIS A 186 -0.59 10.36 -0.88
CA HIS A 186 0.28 9.19 -0.71
C HIS A 186 1.35 9.13 -1.81
N TRP A 187 2.27 8.22 -1.68
CA TRP A 187 3.24 7.92 -2.72
C TRP A 187 3.58 6.42 -2.68
N HIS A 188 4.31 5.93 -3.66
CA HIS A 188 4.75 4.54 -3.65
C HIS A 188 6.17 4.41 -4.23
N PRO A 189 7.07 3.65 -3.59
CA PRO A 189 8.35 3.30 -4.18
C PRO A 189 8.19 2.54 -5.49
N GLY A 190 9.06 2.83 -6.46
CA GLY A 190 9.01 2.19 -7.76
C GLY A 190 10.35 2.23 -8.47
N SER A 191 10.40 1.71 -9.70
CA SER A 191 11.58 1.78 -10.57
C SER A 191 11.59 3.00 -11.49
N ARG A 192 10.54 3.85 -11.41
CA ARG A 192 10.40 5.09 -12.20
C ARG A 192 9.60 6.13 -11.43
N ASN A 193 9.77 7.38 -11.83
CA ASN A 193 8.93 8.47 -11.35
C ASN A 193 7.69 8.61 -12.22
N SER A 194 6.50 8.60 -11.62
CA SER A 194 5.25 8.81 -12.34
C SER A 194 4.19 9.48 -11.47
N VAL A 195 3.33 10.26 -12.10
CA VAL A 195 2.19 10.91 -11.45
C VAL A 195 0.99 10.93 -12.39
N GLY A 196 -0.20 10.71 -11.84
CA GLY A 196 -1.44 10.69 -12.63
C GLY A 196 -2.65 10.32 -11.80
N ASP A 197 -3.72 9.95 -12.50
CA ASP A 197 -4.99 9.55 -11.91
C ASP A 197 -5.47 8.16 -12.41
N PRO A 198 -4.61 7.12 -12.47
CA PRO A 198 -5.07 5.80 -12.82
C PRO A 198 -5.95 5.22 -11.73
N SER A 199 -6.90 4.37 -12.11
CA SER A 199 -7.57 3.48 -11.19
C SER A 199 -6.71 2.22 -10.94
N CYS A 200 -7.19 1.30 -10.08
CA CYS A 200 -6.58 -0.01 -9.84
C CYS A 200 -7.66 -1.10 -9.79
N LEU A 201 -7.29 -2.34 -9.53
CA LEU A 201 -8.27 -3.40 -9.37
C LEU A 201 -8.88 -3.41 -7.96
N ALA A 202 -10.21 -3.43 -7.88
CA ALA A 202 -10.90 -3.86 -6.67
C ALA A 202 -10.61 -5.34 -6.39
N ARG A 203 -10.64 -5.74 -5.12
CA ARG A 203 -10.25 -7.09 -4.69
C ARG A 203 -11.02 -7.57 -3.48
N ILE A 204 -11.38 -8.87 -3.46
CA ILE A 204 -11.70 -9.61 -2.23
C ILE A 204 -10.67 -10.71 -2.04
N ALA A 205 -10.22 -10.89 -0.78
CA ALA A 205 -9.30 -11.90 -0.32
C ALA A 205 -10.01 -12.83 0.67
N VAL A 206 -9.90 -14.15 0.46
CA VAL A 206 -10.56 -15.15 1.32
C VAL A 206 -9.71 -16.42 1.41
N ARG A 207 -9.72 -17.07 2.57
CA ARG A 207 -9.25 -18.44 2.71
C ARG A 207 -10.43 -19.39 2.84
N PHE A 208 -10.34 -20.51 2.15
CA PHE A 208 -11.22 -21.64 2.33
C PHE A 208 -10.46 -22.74 3.05
N ARG A 209 -10.97 -23.15 4.20
CA ARG A 209 -10.48 -24.27 5.00
C ARG A 209 -11.47 -25.39 4.90
N PHE A 210 -10.95 -26.58 4.58
CA PHE A 210 -11.74 -27.79 4.52
C PHE A 210 -11.32 -28.69 5.67
N HIS A 211 -12.30 -29.24 6.37
CA HIS A 211 -12.12 -30.17 7.48
C HIS A 211 -12.77 -31.50 7.12
N GLY A 212 -11.96 -32.53 7.03
CA GLY A 212 -12.35 -33.88 6.66
C GLY A 212 -12.09 -34.88 7.78
N THR A 213 -11.82 -36.14 7.40
CA THR A 213 -11.53 -37.25 8.33
C THR A 213 -10.32 -38.02 7.84
N ALA A 214 -9.29 -38.15 8.69
CA ALA A 214 -8.10 -38.92 8.38
C ALA A 214 -8.41 -40.44 8.36
N ALA A 215 -7.74 -41.15 7.46
CA ALA A 215 -7.75 -42.60 7.38
C ALA A 215 -6.48 -43.13 6.72
N HIS A 216 -6.17 -44.42 6.86
CA HIS A 216 -5.10 -45.04 6.11
C HIS A 216 -5.52 -45.17 4.63
N ALA A 217 -4.85 -44.43 3.74
CA ALA A 217 -5.29 -44.29 2.36
C ALA A 217 -5.36 -45.62 1.56
N ALA A 218 -4.59 -46.64 1.94
CA ALA A 218 -4.63 -47.97 1.32
C ALA A 218 -5.40 -49.01 2.15
N GLY A 219 -5.35 -48.90 3.50
CA GLY A 219 -5.91 -49.93 4.38
C GLY A 219 -7.41 -49.76 4.71
N SER A 220 -7.91 -48.52 4.71
CA SER A 220 -9.31 -48.19 5.03
C SER A 220 -9.74 -46.87 4.43
N PRO A 221 -9.55 -46.64 3.10
CA PRO A 221 -9.86 -45.38 2.45
C PRO A 221 -11.33 -44.94 2.58
N GLU A 222 -12.25 -45.90 2.65
CA GLU A 222 -13.70 -45.69 2.82
C GLU A 222 -14.06 -44.95 4.12
N ARG A 223 -13.16 -44.97 5.13
CA ARG A 223 -13.34 -44.26 6.41
C ARG A 223 -12.87 -42.82 6.37
N GLY A 224 -12.12 -42.45 5.34
CA GLY A 224 -11.60 -41.09 5.16
C GLY A 224 -12.59 -40.17 4.47
N ARG A 225 -12.41 -38.86 4.71
CA ARG A 225 -13.00 -37.75 3.92
C ARG A 225 -11.90 -36.76 3.63
N SER A 226 -11.48 -36.68 2.37
CA SER A 226 -10.31 -35.91 1.97
C SER A 226 -10.62 -34.41 1.88
N ALA A 227 -10.06 -33.63 2.80
CA ALA A 227 -10.10 -32.18 2.73
C ALA A 227 -9.34 -31.61 1.51
N LEU A 228 -8.28 -32.32 1.08
CA LEU A 228 -7.55 -31.93 -0.13
C LEU A 228 -8.41 -32.08 -1.37
N ASP A 229 -9.18 -33.17 -1.50
CA ASP A 229 -10.05 -33.38 -2.67
C ASP A 229 -11.14 -32.30 -2.72
N ALA A 230 -11.69 -31.89 -1.56
CA ALA A 230 -12.62 -30.76 -1.46
C ALA A 230 -12.01 -29.48 -2.02
N LEU A 231 -10.76 -29.17 -1.62
CA LEU A 231 -10.03 -28.00 -2.10
C LEU A 231 -9.73 -28.07 -3.61
N LEU A 232 -9.33 -29.25 -4.11
CA LEU A 232 -9.07 -29.45 -5.54
C LEU A 232 -10.34 -29.30 -6.38
N LEU A 233 -11.48 -29.81 -5.93
CA LEU A 233 -12.78 -29.61 -6.59
C LEU A 233 -13.19 -28.13 -6.57
N ALA A 234 -12.98 -27.43 -5.45
CA ALA A 234 -13.23 -26.00 -5.37
C ALA A 234 -12.37 -25.21 -6.37
N ILE A 235 -11.07 -25.52 -6.45
CA ILE A 235 -10.14 -24.92 -7.42
C ILE A 235 -10.60 -25.22 -8.84
N HIS A 236 -10.93 -26.46 -9.16
CA HIS A 236 -11.41 -26.83 -10.50
C HIS A 236 -12.70 -26.07 -10.86
N GLY A 237 -13.64 -25.95 -9.94
CA GLY A 237 -14.85 -25.14 -10.12
C GLY A 237 -14.55 -23.66 -10.43
N VAL A 238 -13.55 -23.09 -9.76
CA VAL A 238 -13.08 -21.70 -10.01
C VAL A 238 -12.45 -21.58 -11.42
N GLU A 239 -11.67 -22.55 -11.86
CA GLU A 239 -11.08 -22.54 -13.20
C GLU A 239 -12.16 -22.65 -14.29
N LEU A 240 -13.19 -23.48 -14.10
CA LEU A 240 -14.35 -23.54 -15.03
C LEU A 240 -15.15 -22.22 -15.01
N MET A 241 -15.30 -21.58 -13.83
CA MET A 241 -15.99 -20.30 -13.69
C MET A 241 -15.29 -19.18 -14.46
N ARG A 242 -13.97 -19.26 -14.64
CA ARG A 242 -13.14 -18.24 -15.28
C ARG A 242 -13.62 -17.87 -16.68
N GLU A 243 -14.05 -18.86 -17.49
CA GLU A 243 -14.58 -18.64 -18.84
C GLU A 243 -15.85 -17.78 -18.84
N HIS A 244 -16.61 -17.78 -17.73
CA HIS A 244 -17.91 -17.13 -17.62
C HIS A 244 -17.86 -15.90 -16.69
N THR A 245 -16.76 -15.14 -16.76
CA THR A 245 -16.56 -13.88 -16.01
C THR A 245 -16.34 -12.71 -16.98
N PRO A 246 -16.71 -11.47 -16.59
CA PRO A 246 -16.46 -10.30 -17.41
C PRO A 246 -14.97 -10.12 -17.72
N THR A 247 -14.68 -9.54 -18.90
CA THR A 247 -13.31 -9.18 -19.30
C THR A 247 -12.66 -8.28 -18.23
N GLY A 248 -11.39 -8.56 -17.93
CA GLY A 248 -10.66 -7.84 -16.87
C GLY A 248 -10.68 -8.55 -15.51
N THR A 249 -11.52 -9.56 -15.31
CA THR A 249 -11.52 -10.39 -14.10
C THR A 249 -10.18 -11.12 -13.92
N ARG A 250 -9.72 -11.20 -12.66
CA ARG A 250 -8.60 -12.04 -12.24
C ARG A 250 -9.02 -12.88 -11.06
N LEU A 251 -8.89 -14.20 -11.21
CA LEU A 251 -9.10 -15.19 -10.16
C LEU A 251 -7.75 -15.84 -9.86
N HIS A 252 -7.27 -15.70 -8.63
CA HIS A 252 -6.01 -16.29 -8.21
C HIS A 252 -6.24 -17.23 -7.04
N HIS A 253 -5.43 -18.29 -6.94
CA HIS A 253 -5.42 -19.17 -5.79
C HIS A 253 -4.01 -19.69 -5.51
N THR A 254 -3.80 -20.13 -4.27
CA THR A 254 -2.66 -20.95 -3.87
C THR A 254 -3.10 -21.92 -2.78
N ILE A 255 -2.48 -23.10 -2.74
CA ILE A 255 -2.69 -24.08 -1.67
C ILE A 255 -1.71 -23.77 -0.54
N LEU A 256 -2.24 -23.45 0.64
CA LEU A 256 -1.43 -23.19 1.84
C LEU A 256 -1.17 -24.46 2.64
N SER A 257 -2.10 -25.41 2.63
CA SER A 257 -1.99 -26.73 3.25
C SER A 257 -2.78 -27.76 2.46
N GLY A 258 -2.22 -28.94 2.23
CA GLY A 258 -2.84 -30.02 1.46
C GLY A 258 -2.54 -31.42 1.99
N GLY A 259 -2.13 -31.53 3.27
CA GLY A 259 -1.74 -32.81 3.88
C GLY A 259 -0.23 -32.95 4.07
N GLY A 260 0.22 -34.07 4.62
CA GLY A 260 1.64 -34.28 4.98
C GLY A 260 2.24 -35.61 4.50
N ALA A 261 1.44 -36.64 4.30
CA ALA A 261 1.91 -37.97 3.86
C ALA A 261 0.91 -38.60 2.88
N ALA A 262 1.41 -39.20 1.81
CA ALA A 262 0.58 -39.74 0.73
C ALA A 262 -0.26 -40.99 1.15
N ASN A 263 0.11 -41.67 2.22
CA ASN A 263 -0.60 -42.82 2.76
C ASN A 263 -1.62 -42.45 3.85
N VAL A 264 -1.87 -41.15 4.08
CA VAL A 264 -2.86 -40.62 5.03
C VAL A 264 -3.84 -39.72 4.27
N VAL A 265 -5.15 -40.03 4.37
CA VAL A 265 -6.20 -39.14 3.83
C VAL A 265 -6.14 -37.81 4.58
N PRO A 266 -5.98 -36.67 3.90
CA PRO A 266 -5.83 -35.36 4.57
C PRO A 266 -7.14 -34.94 5.26
N GLU A 267 -7.09 -34.71 6.57
CA GLU A 267 -8.24 -34.22 7.35
C GLU A 267 -8.34 -32.69 7.35
N PHE A 268 -7.29 -31.97 6.87
CA PHE A 268 -7.26 -30.52 6.76
C PHE A 268 -6.60 -30.09 5.46
N ALA A 269 -7.24 -29.13 4.78
CA ALA A 269 -6.64 -28.41 3.65
C ALA A 269 -7.07 -26.95 3.68
N GLU A 270 -6.17 -26.06 3.25
CA GLU A 270 -6.41 -24.61 3.20
C GLU A 270 -5.95 -24.06 1.86
N GLY A 271 -6.84 -23.31 1.20
CA GLY A 271 -6.54 -22.55 -0.01
C GLY A 271 -6.78 -21.05 0.19
N PHE A 272 -5.95 -20.23 -0.44
CA PHE A 272 -6.06 -18.77 -0.43
C PHE A 272 -6.47 -18.27 -1.82
N PHE A 273 -7.52 -17.44 -1.88
CA PHE A 273 -8.13 -16.99 -3.13
C PHE A 273 -8.26 -15.49 -3.20
N TYR A 274 -8.09 -14.95 -4.43
CA TYR A 274 -8.42 -13.58 -4.79
C TYR A 274 -9.45 -13.54 -5.91
N VAL A 275 -10.42 -12.62 -5.78
CA VAL A 275 -11.27 -12.14 -6.88
C VAL A 275 -10.91 -10.68 -7.12
N ARG A 276 -10.56 -10.31 -8.36
CA ARG A 276 -10.20 -8.94 -8.74
C ARG A 276 -10.91 -8.52 -10.01
N HIS A 277 -11.31 -7.25 -10.08
CA HIS A 277 -11.84 -6.62 -11.30
C HIS A 277 -11.65 -5.09 -11.21
N PRO A 278 -11.56 -4.35 -12.35
CA PRO A 278 -11.55 -2.88 -12.35
C PRO A 278 -12.74 -2.20 -11.69
N GLN A 279 -13.85 -2.90 -11.50
CA GLN A 279 -15.09 -2.41 -10.91
C GLN A 279 -15.47 -3.27 -9.70
N SER A 280 -15.63 -2.65 -8.54
CA SER A 280 -15.98 -3.33 -7.30
C SER A 280 -17.35 -4.03 -7.34
N ASP A 281 -18.30 -3.51 -8.11
CA ASP A 281 -19.61 -4.15 -8.25
C ASP A 281 -19.50 -5.53 -8.93
N VAL A 282 -18.62 -5.69 -9.92
CA VAL A 282 -18.32 -7.01 -10.52
C VAL A 282 -17.69 -7.96 -9.49
N VAL A 283 -16.79 -7.44 -8.64
CA VAL A 283 -16.21 -8.27 -7.56
C VAL A 283 -17.29 -8.74 -6.58
N ARG A 284 -18.29 -7.88 -6.26
CA ARG A 284 -19.45 -8.23 -5.43
C ARG A 284 -20.28 -9.37 -6.04
N GLU A 285 -20.45 -9.37 -7.35
CA GLU A 285 -21.20 -10.40 -8.07
C GLU A 285 -20.43 -11.73 -8.18
N LEU A 286 -19.11 -11.66 -8.34
CA LEU A 286 -18.26 -12.83 -8.53
C LEU A 286 -17.94 -13.56 -7.22
N TYR A 287 -17.81 -12.85 -6.10
CA TYR A 287 -17.46 -13.47 -4.83
C TYR A 287 -18.45 -14.55 -4.35
N PRO A 288 -19.77 -14.36 -4.40
CA PRO A 288 -20.73 -15.42 -4.11
C PRO A 288 -20.62 -16.64 -5.04
N ARG A 289 -20.19 -16.45 -6.29
CA ARG A 289 -19.96 -17.56 -7.24
C ARG A 289 -18.71 -18.35 -6.85
N LEU A 290 -17.64 -17.66 -6.44
CA LEU A 290 -16.43 -18.28 -5.89
C LEU A 290 -16.77 -19.13 -4.65
N LEU A 291 -17.60 -18.58 -3.74
CA LEU A 291 -18.06 -19.29 -2.54
C LEU A 291 -18.84 -20.56 -2.89
N LYS A 292 -19.69 -20.55 -3.92
CA LYS A 292 -20.41 -21.75 -4.40
C LYS A 292 -19.47 -22.85 -4.87
N CYS A 293 -18.33 -22.50 -5.50
CA CYS A 293 -17.31 -23.50 -5.88
C CYS A 293 -16.72 -24.20 -4.65
N ALA A 294 -16.42 -23.44 -3.58
CA ALA A 294 -15.94 -24.01 -2.34
C ALA A 294 -17.00 -24.88 -1.63
N GLN A 295 -18.26 -24.42 -1.61
CA GLN A 295 -19.39 -25.20 -1.08
C GLN A 295 -19.61 -26.49 -1.84
N ALA A 296 -19.52 -26.48 -3.17
CA ALA A 296 -19.65 -27.67 -4.01
C ALA A 296 -18.53 -28.69 -3.73
N GLY A 297 -17.29 -28.23 -3.55
CA GLY A 297 -16.18 -29.10 -3.15
C GLY A 297 -16.42 -29.78 -1.82
N ALA A 298 -16.86 -29.04 -0.81
CA ALA A 298 -17.19 -29.60 0.50
C ALA A 298 -18.35 -30.60 0.44
N LEU A 299 -19.42 -30.27 -0.29
CA LEU A 299 -20.59 -31.11 -0.46
C LEU A 299 -20.23 -32.44 -1.13
N ALA A 300 -19.46 -32.42 -2.20
CA ALA A 300 -19.08 -33.59 -2.99
C ALA A 300 -18.17 -34.57 -2.21
N THR A 301 -17.40 -34.09 -1.26
CA THR A 301 -16.45 -34.86 -0.47
C THR A 301 -16.92 -35.15 0.96
N GLU A 302 -18.13 -34.73 1.32
CA GLU A 302 -18.68 -34.83 2.68
C GLU A 302 -17.77 -34.22 3.75
N THR A 303 -17.11 -33.10 3.41
CA THR A 303 -16.24 -32.33 4.31
C THR A 303 -16.92 -31.05 4.80
N ARG A 304 -16.40 -30.43 5.85
CA ARG A 304 -16.90 -29.16 6.37
C ARG A 304 -16.06 -27.99 5.81
N LEU A 305 -16.72 -27.03 5.21
CA LEU A 305 -16.11 -25.76 4.77
C LEU A 305 -16.14 -24.74 5.91
N GLU A 306 -14.98 -24.10 6.14
CA GLU A 306 -14.83 -22.89 6.94
C GLU A 306 -14.36 -21.74 6.00
N VAL A 307 -15.11 -20.65 5.96
CA VAL A 307 -14.79 -19.45 5.17
C VAL A 307 -14.11 -18.43 6.08
N VAL A 308 -12.90 -18.01 5.74
CA VAL A 308 -12.13 -17.01 6.50
C VAL A 308 -11.93 -15.77 5.62
N PRO A 309 -12.81 -14.75 5.75
CA PRO A 309 -12.65 -13.48 5.03
C PRO A 309 -11.40 -12.75 5.53
N LEU A 310 -10.53 -12.33 4.62
CA LEU A 310 -9.32 -11.57 4.97
C LEU A 310 -9.51 -10.06 4.76
N GLY A 311 -10.32 -9.67 3.78
CA GLY A 311 -10.62 -8.27 3.51
C GLY A 311 -10.98 -8.05 2.05
N GLY A 312 -11.46 -6.84 1.78
CA GLY A 312 -11.75 -6.37 0.44
C GLY A 312 -11.32 -4.93 0.29
N THR A 313 -10.88 -4.56 -0.90
CA THR A 313 -10.47 -3.20 -1.24
C THR A 313 -11.18 -2.75 -2.50
N LEU A 314 -11.63 -1.51 -2.52
CA LEU A 314 -12.21 -0.89 -3.71
C LEU A 314 -11.10 -0.54 -4.72
N GLU A 315 -11.48 -0.34 -5.97
CA GLU A 315 -10.65 0.35 -6.95
C GLU A 315 -10.39 1.79 -6.52
N LEU A 316 -9.29 2.40 -6.97
CA LEU A 316 -9.05 3.83 -6.76
C LEU A 316 -10.10 4.65 -7.48
N LEU A 317 -10.74 5.58 -6.77
CA LEU A 317 -11.54 6.65 -7.35
C LEU A 317 -10.61 7.79 -7.75
N PRO A 318 -10.37 8.03 -9.04
CA PRO A 318 -9.42 9.04 -9.49
C PRO A 318 -9.83 10.46 -9.07
N ASN A 319 -8.84 11.37 -8.97
CA ASN A 319 -9.06 12.81 -8.84
C ASN A 319 -8.24 13.54 -9.91
N SER A 320 -8.87 14.42 -10.70
CA SER A 320 -8.20 15.08 -11.82
C SER A 320 -7.42 16.35 -11.45
N VAL A 321 -7.61 16.87 -10.24
CA VAL A 321 -7.01 18.13 -9.78
C VAL A 321 -5.69 17.90 -9.05
N LEU A 322 -5.69 17.02 -8.06
CA LEU A 322 -4.56 16.77 -7.16
C LEU A 322 -3.28 16.32 -7.90
N PRO A 323 -3.35 15.44 -8.93
CA PRO A 323 -2.15 15.05 -9.68
C PRO A 323 -1.45 16.23 -10.36
N GLY A 324 -2.18 17.28 -10.73
CA GLY A 324 -1.60 18.49 -11.30
C GLY A 324 -0.68 19.21 -10.31
N VAL A 325 -1.09 19.31 -9.05
CA VAL A 325 -0.28 19.90 -7.96
C VAL A 325 0.98 19.07 -7.72
N ILE A 326 0.83 17.75 -7.60
CA ILE A 326 1.95 16.83 -7.40
C ILE A 326 2.93 16.89 -8.57
N ARG A 327 2.44 16.92 -9.81
CA ARG A 327 3.25 16.97 -11.03
C ARG A 327 4.11 18.22 -11.11
N ALA A 328 3.54 19.37 -10.75
CA ALA A 328 4.29 20.64 -10.73
C ALA A 328 5.47 20.57 -9.75
N ASN A 329 5.24 20.07 -8.54
CA ASN A 329 6.28 19.88 -7.54
C ASN A 329 7.30 18.82 -7.98
N PHE A 330 6.86 17.70 -8.53
CA PHE A 330 7.74 16.64 -9.01
C PHE A 330 8.73 17.16 -10.07
N LYS A 331 8.22 17.83 -11.10
CA LYS A 331 9.07 18.40 -12.17
C LYS A 331 10.07 19.43 -11.64
N SER A 332 9.68 20.19 -10.63
CA SER A 332 10.56 21.21 -10.02
C SER A 332 11.64 20.58 -9.13
N LEU A 333 11.31 19.53 -8.37
CA LEU A 333 12.16 18.99 -7.31
C LEU A 333 12.98 17.78 -7.75
N ASN A 334 12.61 17.07 -8.83
CA ASN A 334 13.35 15.89 -9.25
C ASN A 334 14.76 16.25 -9.73
N LYS A 335 15.73 15.97 -8.86
CA LYS A 335 17.17 16.10 -9.11
C LYS A 335 17.91 14.80 -8.90
N LEU A 336 17.20 13.66 -9.01
CA LEU A 336 17.79 12.35 -8.80
C LEU A 336 19.00 12.12 -9.71
N ARG A 337 20.08 11.65 -9.10
CA ARG A 337 21.31 11.21 -9.79
C ARG A 337 21.95 10.09 -8.99
N TYR A 338 22.41 9.10 -9.69
CA TYR A 338 23.23 8.04 -9.10
C TYR A 338 24.71 8.48 -9.10
N ASP A 339 25.39 8.19 -8.01
CA ASP A 339 26.86 8.25 -8.00
C ASP A 339 27.46 6.98 -8.64
N ASP A 340 28.78 6.90 -8.69
CA ASP A 340 29.49 5.79 -9.33
C ASP A 340 29.22 4.44 -8.65
N ALA A 341 29.06 4.42 -7.31
CA ALA A 341 28.79 3.19 -6.56
C ALA A 341 27.36 2.70 -6.81
N GLU A 342 26.39 3.60 -6.79
CA GLU A 342 24.98 3.32 -7.11
C GLU A 342 24.81 2.89 -8.56
N THR A 343 25.53 3.52 -9.49
CA THR A 343 25.52 3.14 -10.90
C THR A 343 26.08 1.73 -11.10
N ARG A 344 27.21 1.38 -10.49
CA ARG A 344 27.75 0.01 -10.54
C ARG A 344 26.79 -1.01 -9.92
N PHE A 345 26.19 -0.68 -8.79
CA PHE A 345 25.18 -1.54 -8.15
C PHE A 345 23.99 -1.76 -9.09
N ALA A 346 23.43 -0.69 -9.63
CA ALA A 346 22.27 -0.75 -10.52
C ALA A 346 22.56 -1.52 -11.82
N VAL A 347 23.72 -1.30 -12.45
CA VAL A 347 24.17 -2.04 -13.64
C VAL A 347 24.23 -3.53 -13.35
N ARG A 348 24.90 -3.92 -12.26
CA ARG A 348 25.05 -5.33 -11.89
C ARG A 348 23.73 -6.00 -11.55
N LEU A 349 22.86 -5.34 -10.81
CA LEU A 349 21.53 -5.86 -10.47
C LEU A 349 20.67 -6.08 -11.71
N ARG A 350 20.73 -5.14 -12.66
CA ARG A 350 19.91 -5.17 -13.89
C ARG A 350 20.27 -6.32 -14.83
N GLU A 351 21.47 -6.93 -14.72
CA GLU A 351 21.82 -8.15 -15.43
C GLU A 351 20.90 -9.33 -15.11
N SER A 352 20.23 -9.30 -13.95
CA SER A 352 19.27 -10.32 -13.50
C SER A 352 17.83 -10.04 -13.97
N ILE A 353 17.56 -8.92 -14.64
CA ILE A 353 16.22 -8.51 -15.09
C ILE A 353 16.03 -8.91 -16.53
N SER A 354 14.93 -9.58 -16.82
CA SER A 354 14.55 -9.98 -18.19
C SER A 354 13.64 -8.93 -18.85
N GLY A 355 13.61 -8.94 -20.17
CA GLY A 355 12.75 -8.08 -20.97
C GLY A 355 13.37 -6.72 -21.33
N LYS A 356 12.54 -5.76 -21.69
CA LYS A 356 13.00 -4.42 -22.07
C LYS A 356 13.32 -3.60 -20.81
N ILE A 357 14.59 -3.29 -20.62
CA ILE A 357 15.07 -2.51 -19.48
C ILE A 357 15.21 -1.03 -19.89
N PRO A 358 14.57 -0.08 -19.16
CA PRO A 358 14.71 1.35 -19.43
C PRO A 358 16.16 1.83 -19.29
N PRO A 359 16.58 2.95 -19.91
CA PRO A 359 17.90 3.54 -19.69
C PRO A 359 18.08 3.99 -18.24
N MET A 360 19.33 4.17 -17.78
CA MET A 360 19.63 4.58 -16.39
C MET A 360 19.12 5.99 -16.09
N GLU A 361 19.12 6.86 -17.10
CA GLU A 361 18.68 8.25 -17.04
C GLU A 361 17.16 8.38 -16.80
N ASP A 362 16.43 7.29 -16.91
CA ASP A 362 14.97 7.25 -16.70
C ASP A 362 14.53 7.76 -15.32
N ILE A 363 15.42 7.71 -14.32
CA ILE A 363 15.21 8.27 -12.99
C ILE A 363 15.01 9.81 -12.99
N THR A 364 15.41 10.50 -14.06
CA THR A 364 15.20 11.95 -14.20
C THR A 364 13.87 12.29 -14.87
N THR A 365 13.24 11.33 -15.52
CA THR A 365 11.98 11.50 -16.23
C THR A 365 10.80 11.37 -15.26
N VAL A 366 9.82 12.26 -15.38
CA VAL A 366 8.52 12.16 -14.68
C VAL A 366 7.45 11.79 -15.69
N TYR A 367 6.97 10.55 -15.61
CA TYR A 367 5.97 10.02 -16.52
C TYR A 367 4.55 10.45 -16.12
N ASP A 368 3.77 10.80 -17.12
CA ASP A 368 2.34 11.00 -16.94
C ASP A 368 1.62 9.62 -17.00
N ASN A 369 0.88 9.29 -15.93
CA ASN A 369 0.09 8.07 -15.82
C ASN A 369 -1.39 8.45 -15.63
N ASN A 370 -1.97 9.10 -16.64
CA ASN A 370 -3.33 9.61 -16.56
C ASN A 370 -4.32 8.60 -17.11
N GLY A 371 -5.39 8.39 -16.33
CA GLY A 371 -6.48 7.47 -16.70
C GLY A 371 -6.09 5.99 -16.74
N GLY A 372 -6.98 5.15 -17.22
CA GLY A 372 -6.78 3.71 -17.29
C GLY A 372 -6.85 3.01 -15.93
N THR A 373 -6.45 1.74 -15.92
CA THR A 373 -6.45 0.90 -14.72
C THR A 373 -5.10 0.20 -14.61
N THR A 374 -4.42 0.38 -13.48
CA THR A 374 -3.26 -0.44 -13.13
C THR A 374 -3.71 -1.82 -12.67
N MET A 375 -2.90 -2.85 -12.97
CA MET A 375 -3.29 -4.24 -12.69
C MET A 375 -3.01 -4.69 -11.25
N GLY A 376 -2.49 -3.80 -10.40
CA GLY A 376 -2.39 -3.99 -8.96
C GLY A 376 -3.70 -3.69 -8.23
N SER A 377 -3.68 -3.87 -6.92
CA SER A 377 -4.72 -3.43 -5.98
C SER A 377 -4.04 -2.74 -4.80
N THR A 378 -4.70 -1.77 -4.20
CA THR A 378 -4.27 -1.13 -2.96
C THR A 378 -5.48 -0.77 -2.10
N ASP A 379 -5.34 -0.81 -0.81
CA ASP A 379 -6.39 -0.40 0.12
C ASP A 379 -6.50 1.14 0.28
N VAL A 380 -5.61 1.92 -0.39
CA VAL A 380 -5.81 3.35 -0.65
C VAL A 380 -7.09 3.56 -1.48
N GLY A 381 -7.53 2.54 -2.23
CA GLY A 381 -8.82 2.52 -2.91
C GLY A 381 -9.95 2.98 -1.98
N ASP A 382 -10.12 2.34 -0.83
CA ASP A 382 -11.18 2.68 0.14
C ASP A 382 -11.09 4.13 0.63
N VAL A 383 -9.88 4.65 0.86
CA VAL A 383 -9.67 6.06 1.23
C VAL A 383 -10.16 6.99 0.12
N SER A 384 -9.89 6.66 -1.14
CA SER A 384 -10.26 7.48 -2.29
C SER A 384 -11.76 7.59 -2.52
N TRP A 385 -12.56 6.68 -1.95
CA TRP A 385 -14.03 6.74 -2.01
C TRP A 385 -14.67 7.57 -0.89
N VAL A 386 -13.88 8.07 0.05
CA VAL A 386 -14.40 8.91 1.16
C VAL A 386 -13.76 10.29 1.21
N VAL A 387 -12.60 10.48 0.57
CA VAL A 387 -11.89 11.76 0.54
C VAL A 387 -11.13 11.93 -0.79
N PRO A 388 -11.03 13.16 -1.36
CA PRO A 388 -10.18 13.40 -2.52
C PRO A 388 -8.76 12.91 -2.28
N THR A 389 -8.31 11.95 -3.08
CA THR A 389 -7.03 11.25 -2.87
C THR A 389 -6.20 11.26 -4.14
N ALA A 390 -4.90 11.49 -4.02
CA ALA A 390 -3.95 11.29 -5.10
C ALA A 390 -2.58 10.88 -4.60
N GLY A 391 -1.84 10.19 -5.47
CA GLY A 391 -0.49 9.75 -5.20
C GLY A 391 0.42 9.82 -6.41
N PHE A 392 1.66 9.38 -6.20
CA PHE A 392 2.69 9.29 -7.24
C PHE A 392 3.64 8.14 -6.93
N SER A 393 4.43 7.72 -7.93
CA SER A 393 5.54 6.79 -7.70
C SER A 393 6.87 7.53 -7.82
N ALA A 394 7.81 7.24 -6.90
CA ALA A 394 9.16 7.76 -6.93
C ALA A 394 10.17 6.64 -7.19
N ALA A 395 11.21 6.93 -7.98
CA ALA A 395 12.28 5.98 -8.32
C ALA A 395 13.16 5.70 -7.08
N CYS A 396 12.85 4.60 -6.40
CA CYS A 396 13.58 4.06 -5.26
C CYS A 396 14.39 2.80 -5.63
N TRP A 397 14.23 2.30 -6.85
CA TRP A 397 14.89 1.12 -7.39
C TRP A 397 15.54 1.43 -8.73
N ALA A 398 16.53 0.63 -9.11
CA ALA A 398 17.16 0.73 -10.42
C ALA A 398 16.09 0.59 -11.54
N PRO A 399 16.20 1.37 -12.64
CA PRO A 399 15.23 1.32 -13.73
C PRO A 399 15.00 -0.09 -14.25
N GLY A 400 13.72 -0.49 -14.36
CA GLY A 400 13.32 -1.83 -14.79
C GLY A 400 13.16 -2.86 -13.68
N THR A 401 13.54 -2.54 -12.43
CA THR A 401 13.31 -3.44 -11.28
C THR A 401 11.83 -3.72 -11.09
N PRO A 402 11.40 -5.00 -11.10
CA PRO A 402 10.02 -5.35 -10.81
C PRO A 402 9.72 -5.20 -9.32
N GLY A 403 8.50 -4.78 -8.98
CA GLY A 403 7.98 -4.88 -7.62
C GLY A 403 7.85 -6.34 -7.17
N HIS A 404 7.73 -6.56 -5.85
CA HIS A 404 7.61 -7.89 -5.24
C HIS A 404 8.73 -8.86 -5.65
N SER A 405 9.96 -8.34 -5.73
CA SER A 405 11.13 -9.10 -6.13
C SER A 405 12.30 -8.90 -5.17
N TRP A 406 13.27 -9.83 -5.19
CA TRP A 406 14.48 -9.68 -4.41
C TRP A 406 15.30 -8.44 -4.85
N GLN A 407 15.21 -8.06 -6.13
CA GLN A 407 15.86 -6.88 -6.67
C GLN A 407 15.31 -5.60 -6.01
N ALA A 408 14.00 -5.52 -5.79
CA ALA A 408 13.37 -4.40 -5.10
C ALA A 408 13.85 -4.31 -3.63
N VAL A 409 13.91 -5.46 -2.92
CA VAL A 409 14.45 -5.52 -1.55
C VAL A 409 15.90 -5.04 -1.53
N ALA A 410 16.74 -5.54 -2.44
CA ALA A 410 18.15 -5.17 -2.53
C ALA A 410 18.33 -3.66 -2.76
N CYS A 411 17.62 -3.07 -3.75
CA CYS A 411 17.66 -1.63 -4.02
C CYS A 411 17.18 -0.79 -2.84
N GLY A 412 16.03 -1.16 -2.26
CA GLY A 412 15.42 -0.45 -1.13
C GLY A 412 16.33 -0.37 0.09
N GLY A 413 17.23 -1.34 0.26
CA GLY A 413 18.24 -1.36 1.32
C GLY A 413 19.49 -0.51 1.05
N THR A 414 19.57 0.24 -0.06
CA THR A 414 20.75 1.04 -0.47
C THR A 414 20.42 2.54 -0.52
N THR A 415 21.45 3.36 -0.80
CA THR A 415 21.31 4.80 -0.98
C THR A 415 20.44 5.18 -2.20
N ILE A 416 20.22 4.26 -3.15
CA ILE A 416 19.24 4.41 -4.24
C ILE A 416 17.84 4.59 -3.63
N GLY A 417 17.43 3.69 -2.72
CA GLY A 417 16.15 3.79 -1.99
C GLY A 417 16.06 5.08 -1.16
N ARG A 418 17.15 5.43 -0.44
CA ARG A 418 17.25 6.66 0.34
C ARG A 418 16.96 7.90 -0.49
N LYS A 419 17.59 8.03 -1.66
CA LYS A 419 17.43 9.20 -2.55
C LYS A 419 15.98 9.34 -3.04
N GLY A 420 15.36 8.23 -3.45
CA GLY A 420 13.95 8.21 -3.85
C GLY A 420 13.00 8.56 -2.70
N MET A 421 13.25 8.05 -1.50
CA MET A 421 12.48 8.36 -0.29
C MET A 421 12.52 9.86 0.06
N LEU A 422 13.70 10.47 0.04
CA LEU A 422 13.84 11.90 0.34
C LEU A 422 13.18 12.76 -0.72
N LEU A 423 13.32 12.42 -2.00
CA LEU A 423 12.59 13.09 -3.08
C LEU A 423 11.07 12.99 -2.87
N ALA A 424 10.56 11.82 -2.50
CA ALA A 424 9.14 11.65 -2.24
C ALA A 424 8.67 12.49 -1.06
N ALA A 425 9.47 12.61 0.01
CA ALA A 425 9.18 13.48 1.15
C ALA A 425 9.11 14.95 0.73
N ASP A 426 10.06 15.43 -0.09
CA ASP A 426 10.05 16.81 -0.65
C ASP A 426 8.78 17.08 -1.46
N ILE A 427 8.37 16.15 -2.33
CA ILE A 427 7.19 16.29 -3.19
C ILE A 427 5.90 16.29 -2.36
N LEU A 428 5.75 15.38 -1.40
CA LEU A 428 4.59 15.34 -0.51
C LEU A 428 4.46 16.62 0.31
N ALA A 429 5.55 17.06 0.94
CA ALA A 429 5.56 18.27 1.75
C ALA A 429 5.21 19.51 0.92
N ALA A 430 5.82 19.66 -0.26
CA ALA A 430 5.52 20.79 -1.16
C ALA A 430 4.09 20.74 -1.70
N SER A 431 3.54 19.56 -1.96
CA SER A 431 2.14 19.40 -2.41
C SER A 431 1.15 19.73 -1.30
N ALA A 432 1.41 19.28 -0.08
CA ALA A 432 0.62 19.66 1.09
C ALA A 432 0.66 21.18 1.34
N TRP A 433 1.85 21.80 1.22
CA TRP A 433 2.01 23.25 1.28
C TRP A 433 1.11 23.96 0.27
N ASP A 434 1.17 23.58 -1.01
CA ASP A 434 0.38 24.22 -2.06
C ASP A 434 -1.12 24.10 -1.80
N LEU A 435 -1.58 22.94 -1.33
CA LEU A 435 -2.99 22.69 -1.02
C LEU A 435 -3.48 23.50 0.19
N ILE A 436 -2.64 23.65 1.22
CA ILE A 436 -2.96 24.48 2.39
C ILE A 436 -2.98 25.97 2.01
N LYS A 437 -2.03 26.41 1.19
CA LYS A 437 -1.93 27.82 0.76
C LYS A 437 -2.95 28.23 -0.28
N ASN A 438 -3.52 27.27 -1.02
CA ASN A 438 -4.50 27.55 -2.07
C ASN A 438 -5.81 26.79 -1.86
N PRO A 439 -6.73 27.34 -1.06
CA PRO A 439 -8.03 26.71 -0.79
C PRO A 439 -8.85 26.41 -2.06
N THR A 440 -8.66 27.18 -3.14
CA THR A 440 -9.35 26.98 -4.41
C THR A 440 -9.01 25.61 -5.03
N LEU A 441 -7.77 25.16 -4.92
CA LEU A 441 -7.37 23.83 -5.41
C LEU A 441 -8.06 22.71 -4.63
N LEU A 442 -8.18 22.85 -3.31
CA LEU A 442 -8.92 21.88 -2.48
C LEU A 442 -10.41 21.84 -2.82
N GLU A 443 -11.04 22.98 -3.01
CA GLU A 443 -12.44 23.03 -3.40
C GLU A 443 -12.67 22.42 -4.79
N GLN A 444 -11.80 22.68 -5.76
CA GLN A 444 -11.83 22.03 -7.06
C GLN A 444 -11.69 20.51 -6.95
N ALA A 445 -10.75 20.03 -6.12
CA ALA A 445 -10.57 18.60 -5.86
C ALA A 445 -11.79 17.96 -5.22
N LYS A 446 -12.46 18.64 -4.28
CA LYS A 446 -13.72 18.19 -3.66
C LYS A 446 -14.89 18.15 -4.65
N VAL A 447 -14.98 19.13 -5.54
CA VAL A 447 -16.01 19.17 -6.60
C VAL A 447 -15.83 17.98 -7.56
N ASP A 448 -14.60 17.75 -8.03
CA ASP A 448 -14.29 16.59 -8.89
C ASP A 448 -14.56 15.25 -8.17
N PHE A 449 -14.17 15.14 -6.91
CA PHE A 449 -14.45 13.98 -6.07
C PHE A 449 -15.95 13.69 -5.96
N LYS A 450 -16.77 14.69 -5.59
CA LYS A 450 -18.22 14.53 -5.48
C LYS A 450 -18.86 14.12 -6.80
N ARG A 451 -18.42 14.70 -7.90
CA ARG A 451 -18.89 14.35 -9.24
C ARG A 451 -18.59 12.89 -9.59
N ARG A 452 -17.39 12.38 -9.26
CA ARG A 452 -16.96 11.00 -9.54
C ARG A 452 -17.58 9.98 -8.59
N LEU A 453 -17.76 10.35 -7.32
CA LEU A 453 -18.41 9.50 -6.31
C LEU A 453 -19.87 9.19 -6.70
N GLY A 454 -20.57 10.14 -7.32
CA GLY A 454 -21.95 10.00 -7.73
C GLY A 454 -22.89 9.74 -6.55
N GLU A 455 -24.04 9.10 -6.84
CA GLU A 455 -25.07 8.78 -5.84
C GLU A 455 -24.75 7.50 -5.04
N SER A 456 -23.93 6.62 -5.59
CA SER A 456 -23.66 5.30 -5.00
C SER A 456 -22.93 5.36 -3.64
N GLY A 457 -22.13 6.42 -3.42
CA GLY A 457 -21.36 6.60 -2.21
C GLY A 457 -20.32 5.48 -1.96
N TYR A 458 -19.72 5.50 -0.78
CA TYR A 458 -18.79 4.48 -0.35
C TYR A 458 -19.50 3.20 0.10
N ARG A 459 -19.20 2.08 -0.52
CA ARG A 459 -19.73 0.75 -0.21
C ARG A 459 -18.59 -0.24 -0.07
N PRO A 460 -18.09 -0.56 1.15
CA PRO A 460 -16.96 -1.45 1.34
C PRO A 460 -17.19 -2.86 0.79
N LEU A 461 -16.13 -3.54 0.36
CA LEU A 461 -16.17 -4.95 -0.07
C LEU A 461 -16.01 -5.94 1.10
N MET A 462 -16.01 -5.47 2.32
CA MET A 462 -16.01 -6.28 3.53
C MET A 462 -17.39 -6.31 4.18
N GLU A 463 -17.67 -7.36 4.94
CA GLU A 463 -18.89 -7.45 5.74
C GLU A 463 -18.91 -6.39 6.85
N LYS A 464 -20.12 -5.96 7.25
CA LYS A 464 -20.31 -4.86 8.21
C LYS A 464 -19.58 -5.12 9.53
N ASP A 465 -19.65 -6.35 10.03
CA ASP A 465 -19.09 -6.73 11.35
C ASP A 465 -17.75 -7.48 11.23
N GLN A 466 -17.17 -7.54 10.02
CA GLN A 466 -15.89 -8.19 9.81
C GLN A 466 -14.80 -7.49 10.63
N LYS A 467 -14.09 -8.26 11.44
CA LYS A 467 -12.92 -7.77 12.20
C LYS A 467 -11.66 -7.82 11.34
N PRO A 468 -10.66 -6.96 11.62
CA PRO A 468 -9.35 -7.09 11.00
C PRO A 468 -8.76 -8.49 11.23
N PRO A 469 -8.24 -9.17 10.20
CA PRO A 469 -7.71 -10.54 10.34
C PRO A 469 -6.28 -10.51 10.88
N LEU A 470 -6.10 -10.11 12.15
CA LEU A 470 -4.80 -9.84 12.76
C LEU A 470 -3.79 -11.01 12.68
N GLU A 471 -4.28 -12.23 12.55
CA GLU A 471 -3.46 -13.45 12.50
C GLU A 471 -3.26 -13.99 11.06
N TYR A 472 -3.64 -13.24 10.01
CA TYR A 472 -3.64 -13.79 8.64
C TYR A 472 -2.26 -14.20 8.11
N ARG A 473 -1.19 -13.70 8.70
CA ARG A 473 0.20 -14.07 8.36
C ARG A 473 0.76 -15.17 9.25
N LEU A 474 0.05 -15.55 10.31
CA LEU A 474 0.45 -16.67 11.14
C LEU A 474 0.06 -18.00 10.46
N PRO A 475 0.82 -19.10 10.70
CA PRO A 475 0.41 -20.42 10.27
C PRO A 475 -0.98 -20.76 10.82
N ALA A 476 -1.79 -21.44 10.02
CA ALA A 476 -3.07 -21.93 10.50
C ALA A 476 -2.87 -22.76 11.76
N ARG A 477 -3.52 -22.38 12.87
CA ARG A 477 -3.53 -23.23 14.06
C ARG A 477 -4.28 -24.50 13.69
N ARG A 478 -3.57 -25.64 13.65
CA ARG A 478 -4.23 -26.95 13.64
C ARG A 478 -4.95 -27.06 14.99
N ASN A 479 -6.26 -26.86 15.00
CA ASN A 479 -7.02 -27.13 16.20
C ASN A 479 -6.88 -28.63 16.54
N SER A 480 -5.99 -28.94 17.47
CA SER A 480 -5.91 -30.22 18.17
C SER A 480 -6.98 -30.27 19.25
N SER A 481 -8.22 -29.95 18.94
CA SER A 481 -9.34 -30.10 19.87
C SER A 481 -10.46 -30.83 19.19
N GLY A 482 -10.37 -32.18 19.23
CA GLY A 482 -11.53 -32.96 19.52
C GLY A 482 -11.84 -32.82 21.01
N GLU A 483 -12.75 -31.92 21.36
CA GLU A 483 -13.63 -31.98 22.52
C GLU A 483 -15.00 -31.44 22.09
#